data_84f0824c92b7b3174ecb0632bc95d493
#
_entry.id   84f0824c92b7b3174ecb0632bc95d493
#
_cell.length_a   1.000
_cell.length_b   1.000
_cell.length_c   1.000
_cell.angle_alpha   90.00
_cell.angle_beta   90.00
_cell.angle_gamma   90.00
#
_symmetry.space_group_name_H-M   'P 1'
#
loop_
_entity.id
_entity.type
_entity.pdbx_description
1 polymer ?
#
loop_
_entity_poly.entity_id
_entity_poly.type
_entity_poly.pdbx_seq_one_letter_code
_entity_poly.pdbx_strand_id
1 'polypeptide(L)'
;MYRVGIKNTFKARHFLIGDFAEETHPHEHEYVVEWTCSTNVLDENGFSVNIAVMEEELQNLIDGMRGKLINDLEFFKDRQVSVENMAHYIHTALVDALNRRSFSLESVIEFQVKIWESETAWAAYIHS
;
A
#
# COMPACT_ATOMS: atom_id res chain seq x y z
N MET A 1 5.12 8.76 21.19
CA MET A 1 4.58 8.11 19.98
C MET A 1 5.67 7.26 19.34
N TYR A 2 5.29 6.05 18.94
CA TYR A 2 6.18 5.13 18.23
C TYR A 2 5.69 4.97 16.81
N ARG A 3 6.63 4.79 15.89
CA ARG A 3 6.31 4.48 14.49
C ARG A 3 7.14 3.29 14.05
N VAL A 4 6.48 2.30 13.45
CA VAL A 4 7.13 1.15 12.83
C VAL A 4 6.80 1.16 11.36
N GLY A 5 7.71 0.66 10.54
CA GLY A 5 7.49 0.62 9.11
C GLY A 5 8.24 -0.51 8.44
N ILE A 6 7.69 -0.91 7.31
CA ILE A 6 8.29 -1.90 6.41
C ILE A 6 8.23 -1.37 4.99
N LYS A 7 9.00 -1.95 4.10
CA LYS A 7 8.92 -1.64 2.69
C LYS A 7 9.14 -2.88 1.83
N ASN A 8 8.57 -2.88 0.65
CA ASN A 8 8.71 -3.94 -0.33
C ASN A 8 8.61 -3.35 -1.73
N THR A 9 9.02 -4.12 -2.73
CA THR A 9 9.04 -3.66 -4.12
C THR A 9 8.32 -4.66 -5.01
N PHE A 10 7.74 -4.15 -6.11
CA PHE A 10 7.15 -5.00 -7.14
C PHE A 10 7.10 -4.27 -8.48
N LYS A 11 7.15 -5.05 -9.56
CA LYS A 11 6.93 -4.53 -10.91
C LYS A 11 5.50 -4.81 -11.33
N ALA A 12 4.85 -3.83 -11.91
CA ALA A 12 3.50 -3.96 -12.46
C ALA A 12 3.31 -2.91 -13.55
N ARG A 13 2.25 -3.09 -14.35
CA ARG A 13 1.90 -2.17 -15.42
C ARG A 13 0.64 -1.41 -15.08
N HIS A 14 0.54 -0.20 -15.57
CA HIS A 14 -0.68 0.61 -15.51
C HIS A 14 -0.77 1.55 -16.70
N PHE A 15 -1.92 2.17 -16.88
CA PHE A 15 -2.11 3.29 -17.78
C PHE A 15 -3.07 4.30 -17.16
N LEU A 16 -2.95 5.56 -17.55
CA LEU A 16 -3.87 6.61 -17.14
C LEU A 16 -5.03 6.73 -18.14
N ILE A 17 -6.23 6.92 -17.61
CA ILE A 17 -7.43 7.13 -18.41
C ILE A 17 -7.48 8.59 -18.80
N GLY A 18 -7.60 8.89 -20.11
CA GLY A 18 -7.65 10.25 -20.61
C GLY A 18 -6.56 10.53 -21.62
N ASP A 19 -6.19 11.80 -21.77
CA ASP A 19 -5.14 12.25 -22.69
C ASP A 19 -3.91 12.69 -21.89
N PHE A 20 -3.05 11.72 -21.59
CA PHE A 20 -1.83 11.91 -20.80
C PHE A 20 -0.58 11.46 -21.54
N ALA A 21 -0.57 11.66 -22.87
CA ALA A 21 0.54 11.30 -23.75
C ALA A 21 0.90 9.81 -23.61
N GLU A 22 2.16 9.48 -23.35
CA GLU A 22 2.60 8.09 -23.24
C GLU A 22 2.01 7.35 -22.04
N GLU A 23 1.61 8.08 -20.99
CA GLU A 23 0.99 7.53 -19.80
C GLU A 23 -0.40 6.95 -20.09
N THR A 24 -1.01 7.26 -21.23
CA THR A 24 -2.29 6.70 -21.68
C THR A 24 -2.15 5.24 -22.14
N HIS A 25 -0.93 4.80 -22.40
CA HIS A 25 -0.64 3.42 -22.83
C HIS A 25 -0.07 2.61 -21.68
N PRO A 26 -0.36 1.29 -21.62
CA PRO A 26 0.21 0.44 -20.58
C PRO A 26 1.74 0.52 -20.57
N HIS A 27 2.30 0.76 -19.40
CA HIS A 27 3.74 0.82 -19.18
C HIS A 27 4.09 0.25 -17.81
N GLU A 28 5.32 -0.20 -17.65
CA GLU A 28 5.79 -0.84 -16.44
C GLU A 28 6.52 0.16 -15.55
N HIS A 29 6.26 0.06 -14.25
CA HIS A 29 7.05 0.71 -13.20
C HIS A 29 7.52 -0.34 -12.20
N GLU A 30 8.67 -0.06 -11.56
CA GLU A 30 9.06 -0.75 -10.35
C GLU A 30 8.60 0.11 -9.17
N TYR A 31 7.55 -0.36 -8.49
CA TYR A 31 6.98 0.36 -7.36
C TYR A 31 7.69 -0.02 -6.07
N VAL A 32 7.87 0.98 -5.19
CA VAL A 32 8.31 0.75 -3.81
C VAL A 32 7.16 1.14 -2.91
N VAL A 33 6.75 0.22 -2.04
CA VAL A 33 5.68 0.46 -1.06
C VAL A 33 6.32 0.54 0.32
N GLU A 34 6.02 1.62 1.05
CA GLU A 34 6.38 1.79 2.45
C GLU A 34 5.08 1.86 3.27
N TRP A 35 4.96 0.96 4.24
CA TRP A 35 3.81 0.93 5.12
C TRP A 35 4.27 1.22 6.54
N THR A 36 3.69 2.25 7.17
CA THR A 36 4.01 2.63 8.54
C THR A 36 2.75 2.69 9.39
N CYS A 37 2.89 2.29 10.65
CA CYS A 37 1.86 2.44 11.67
C CYS A 37 2.45 3.15 12.87
N SER A 38 1.67 4.02 13.49
CA SER A 38 2.08 4.75 14.69
C SER A 38 1.15 4.43 15.85
N THR A 39 1.73 4.28 17.04
CA THR A 39 1.00 4.05 18.29
C THR A 39 1.58 4.91 19.41
N ASN A 40 0.79 5.13 20.46
CA ASN A 40 1.30 5.82 21.65
C ASN A 40 1.79 4.83 22.72
N VAL A 41 1.48 3.55 22.55
CA VAL A 41 1.77 2.52 23.55
C VAL A 41 2.47 1.34 22.88
N LEU A 42 3.20 0.58 23.70
CA LEU A 42 3.76 -0.71 23.30
C LEU A 42 2.95 -1.82 23.99
N ASP A 43 2.91 -2.99 23.34
CA ASP A 43 2.30 -4.16 23.96
C ASP A 43 3.23 -4.79 25.01
N GLU A 44 2.80 -5.92 25.59
CA GLU A 44 3.55 -6.64 26.62
C GLU A 44 4.93 -7.14 26.14
N ASN A 45 5.11 -7.29 24.83
CA ASN A 45 6.39 -7.71 24.24
C ASN A 45 7.29 -6.54 23.86
N GLY A 46 6.83 -5.29 24.06
CA GLY A 46 7.55 -4.10 23.66
C GLY A 46 7.33 -3.73 22.18
N PHE A 47 6.28 -4.22 21.54
CA PHE A 47 5.96 -3.93 20.14
C PHE A 47 4.87 -2.87 20.01
N SER A 48 5.09 -1.95 19.08
CA SER A 48 4.06 -1.02 18.61
C SER A 48 3.03 -1.76 17.75
N VAL A 49 3.51 -2.37 16.69
CA VAL A 49 2.76 -3.28 15.82
C VAL A 49 3.68 -4.45 15.48
N ASN A 50 3.15 -5.64 15.37
CA ASN A 50 3.96 -6.82 15.03
C ASN A 50 4.45 -6.72 13.59
N ILE A 51 5.76 -6.45 13.43
CA ILE A 51 6.40 -6.27 12.12
C ILE A 51 6.29 -7.53 11.27
N ALA A 52 6.39 -8.72 11.86
CA ALA A 52 6.27 -9.97 11.11
C ALA A 52 4.90 -10.11 10.44
N VAL A 53 3.84 -9.70 11.14
CA VAL A 53 2.48 -9.68 10.57
C VAL A 53 2.39 -8.66 9.44
N MET A 54 2.98 -7.48 9.62
CA MET A 54 3.01 -6.46 8.57
C MET A 54 3.70 -7.00 7.32
N GLU A 55 4.86 -7.61 7.47
CA GLU A 55 5.63 -8.16 6.35
C GLU A 55 4.85 -9.24 5.59
N GLU A 56 4.19 -10.14 6.32
CA GLU A 56 3.39 -11.21 5.72
C GLU A 56 2.22 -10.65 4.90
N GLU A 57 1.45 -9.71 5.47
CA GLU A 57 0.28 -9.15 4.78
C GLU A 57 0.68 -8.29 3.57
N LEU A 58 1.75 -7.51 3.69
CA LEU A 58 2.22 -6.73 2.55
C LEU A 58 2.73 -7.64 1.43
N GLN A 59 3.47 -8.70 1.77
CA GLN A 59 3.96 -9.64 0.78
C GLN A 59 2.81 -10.34 0.04
N ASN A 60 1.79 -10.80 0.77
CA ASN A 60 0.63 -11.44 0.17
C ASN A 60 -0.10 -10.50 -0.79
N LEU A 61 -0.27 -9.24 -0.40
CA LEU A 61 -0.93 -8.25 -1.26
C LEU A 61 -0.10 -7.98 -2.52
N ILE A 62 1.18 -7.78 -2.36
CA ILE A 62 2.10 -7.50 -3.49
C ILE A 62 2.15 -8.67 -4.45
N ASP A 63 2.14 -9.90 -3.97
CA ASP A 63 2.12 -11.09 -4.82
C ASP A 63 0.89 -11.12 -5.73
N GLY A 64 -0.23 -10.56 -5.27
CA GLY A 64 -1.43 -10.42 -6.07
C GLY A 64 -1.38 -9.31 -7.12
N MET A 65 -0.43 -8.39 -7.00
CA MET A 65 -0.27 -7.25 -7.93
C MET A 65 0.90 -7.43 -8.89
N ARG A 66 1.90 -8.21 -8.50
CA ARG A 66 3.16 -8.36 -9.25
C ARG A 66 2.91 -8.87 -10.67
N GLY A 67 3.47 -8.15 -11.64
CA GLY A 67 3.41 -8.52 -13.06
C GLY A 67 2.05 -8.31 -13.71
N LYS A 68 1.08 -7.74 -13.00
CA LYS A 68 -0.27 -7.54 -13.53
C LYS A 68 -0.45 -6.13 -14.08
N LEU A 69 -1.52 -5.96 -14.86
CA LEU A 69 -2.03 -4.66 -15.25
C LEU A 69 -2.95 -4.17 -14.12
N ILE A 70 -2.54 -3.17 -13.38
CA ILE A 70 -3.25 -2.69 -12.20
C ILE A 70 -4.68 -2.25 -12.55
N ASN A 71 -4.87 -1.70 -13.76
CA ASN A 71 -6.20 -1.30 -14.25
C ASN A 71 -7.22 -2.44 -14.23
N ASP A 72 -6.77 -3.70 -14.28
CA ASP A 72 -7.66 -4.87 -14.29
C ASP A 72 -8.16 -5.25 -12.90
N LEU A 73 -7.59 -4.69 -11.83
CA LEU A 73 -8.06 -4.97 -10.47
C LEU A 73 -9.44 -4.33 -10.23
N GLU A 74 -10.31 -5.04 -9.53
CA GLU A 74 -11.70 -4.60 -9.29
C GLU A 74 -11.79 -3.20 -8.68
N PHE A 75 -10.90 -2.87 -7.73
CA PHE A 75 -10.85 -1.55 -7.10
C PHE A 75 -10.71 -0.42 -8.13
N PHE A 76 -10.00 -0.67 -9.23
CA PHE A 76 -9.71 0.34 -10.25
C PHE A 76 -10.74 0.37 -11.38
N LYS A 77 -11.80 -0.40 -11.28
CA LYS A 77 -12.91 -0.28 -12.20
C LYS A 77 -13.52 1.10 -12.04
N ASP A 78 -13.54 1.88 -13.11
CA ASP A 78 -14.03 3.26 -13.13
C ASP A 78 -13.21 4.24 -12.27
N ARG A 79 -11.98 3.89 -11.91
CA ARG A 79 -11.06 4.75 -11.18
C ARG A 79 -9.75 4.93 -11.94
N GLN A 80 -9.15 6.11 -11.80
CA GLN A 80 -7.82 6.35 -12.32
C GLN A 80 -6.79 5.53 -11.56
N VAL A 81 -5.85 4.92 -12.28
CA VAL A 81 -4.71 4.22 -11.66
C VAL A 81 -3.57 5.22 -11.44
N SER A 82 -3.86 6.23 -10.62
CA SER A 82 -2.88 7.18 -10.14
C SER A 82 -2.10 6.59 -8.96
N VAL A 83 -0.96 7.18 -8.65
CA VAL A 83 -0.16 6.75 -7.48
C VAL A 83 -0.97 6.96 -6.19
N GLU A 84 -1.76 8.03 -6.14
CA GLU A 84 -2.65 8.32 -5.02
C GLU A 84 -3.69 7.22 -4.81
N ASN A 85 -4.37 6.82 -5.87
CA ASN A 85 -5.38 5.75 -5.80
C ASN A 85 -4.75 4.39 -5.53
N MET A 86 -3.53 4.14 -5.99
CA MET A 86 -2.80 2.92 -5.66
C MET A 86 -2.48 2.86 -4.16
N ALA A 87 -2.05 3.98 -3.57
CA ALA A 87 -1.81 4.05 -2.13
C ALA A 87 -3.09 3.79 -1.34
N HIS A 88 -4.22 4.35 -1.78
CA HIS A 88 -5.53 4.12 -1.16
C HIS A 88 -5.96 2.65 -1.28
N TYR A 89 -5.78 2.04 -2.45
CA TYR A 89 -6.08 0.64 -2.66
C TYR A 89 -5.32 -0.26 -1.69
N ILE A 90 -4.00 -0.04 -1.60
CA ILE A 90 -3.13 -0.84 -0.72
C ILE A 90 -3.56 -0.67 0.74
N HIS A 91 -3.84 0.55 1.17
CA HIS A 91 -4.35 0.82 2.50
C HIS A 91 -5.62 0.01 2.79
N THR A 92 -6.61 0.11 1.92
CA THR A 92 -7.89 -0.57 2.09
C THR A 92 -7.70 -2.10 2.15
N ALA A 93 -6.90 -2.64 1.25
CA ALA A 93 -6.64 -4.07 1.19
C ALA A 93 -5.90 -4.59 2.43
N LEU A 94 -4.95 -3.82 2.96
CA LEU A 94 -4.22 -4.18 4.18
C LEU A 94 -5.15 -4.16 5.40
N VAL A 95 -5.98 -3.13 5.53
CA VAL A 95 -6.96 -3.06 6.64
C VAL A 95 -7.91 -4.24 6.59
N ASP A 96 -8.44 -4.57 5.41
CA ASP A 96 -9.34 -5.72 5.24
C ASP A 96 -8.64 -7.04 5.61
N ALA A 97 -7.40 -7.22 5.17
CA ALA A 97 -6.61 -8.42 5.47
C ALA A 97 -6.37 -8.57 6.97
N LEU A 98 -6.01 -7.49 7.66
CA LEU A 98 -5.79 -7.51 9.11
C LEU A 98 -7.09 -7.80 9.86
N ASN A 99 -8.21 -7.22 9.41
CA ASN A 99 -9.51 -7.49 10.01
C ASN A 99 -9.92 -8.96 9.83
N ARG A 100 -9.66 -9.56 8.67
CA ARG A 100 -9.99 -10.96 8.41
C ARG A 100 -9.23 -11.94 9.33
N ARG A 101 -8.02 -11.57 9.75
CA ARG A 101 -7.25 -12.40 10.70
C ARG A 101 -7.42 -11.96 12.15
N SER A 102 -8.42 -11.11 12.42
CA SER A 102 -8.73 -10.60 13.76
C SER A 102 -7.55 -9.89 14.43
N PHE A 103 -6.71 -9.23 13.62
CA PHE A 103 -5.61 -8.43 14.13
C PHE A 103 -6.15 -7.06 14.58
N SER A 104 -5.90 -6.68 15.84
CA SER A 104 -6.42 -5.43 16.39
C SER A 104 -5.63 -4.22 15.88
N LEU A 105 -6.36 -3.21 15.39
CA LEU A 105 -5.80 -1.90 15.04
C LEU A 105 -6.19 -0.81 16.05
N GLU A 106 -6.74 -1.22 17.19
CA GLU A 106 -7.29 -0.29 18.20
C GLU A 106 -6.27 0.75 18.68
N SER A 107 -5.01 0.34 18.88
CA SER A 107 -3.96 1.24 19.36
C SER A 107 -3.26 2.02 18.24
N VAL A 108 -3.59 1.75 16.98
CA VAL A 108 -2.99 2.45 15.84
C VAL A 108 -3.64 3.81 15.68
N ILE A 109 -2.86 4.86 15.84
CA ILE A 109 -3.33 6.25 15.72
C ILE A 109 -3.07 6.85 14.34
N GLU A 110 -2.15 6.26 13.58
CA GLU A 110 -1.87 6.66 12.21
C GLU A 110 -1.44 5.43 11.40
N PHE A 111 -2.04 5.25 10.25
CA PHE A 111 -1.76 4.17 9.31
C PHE A 111 -1.45 4.82 7.96
N GLN A 112 -0.23 4.67 7.47
CA GLN A 112 0.21 5.31 6.25
C GLN A 112 0.72 4.30 5.24
N VAL A 113 0.26 4.42 4.00
CA VAL A 113 0.81 3.69 2.86
C VAL A 113 1.39 4.72 1.90
N LYS A 114 2.68 4.61 1.63
CA LYS A 114 3.40 5.47 0.69
C LYS A 114 3.88 4.61 -0.46
N ILE A 115 3.65 5.04 -1.68
CA ILE A 115 4.07 4.31 -2.86
C ILE A 115 4.88 5.22 -3.78
N TRP A 116 6.02 4.72 -4.20
CA TRP A 116 6.92 5.37 -5.14
C TRP A 116 6.74 4.73 -6.51
N GLU A 117 6.50 5.52 -7.55
CA GLU A 117 6.48 5.01 -8.92
C GLU A 117 7.82 5.19 -9.62
N SER A 118 8.71 6.00 -9.05
CA SER A 118 10.07 6.25 -9.51
C SER A 118 10.94 6.63 -8.32
N GLU A 119 12.23 6.88 -8.54
CA GLU A 119 13.13 7.30 -7.48
C GLU A 119 12.76 8.65 -6.85
N THR A 120 11.96 9.46 -7.54
CA THR A 120 11.68 10.83 -7.13
C THR A 120 10.20 11.16 -6.91
N ALA A 121 9.28 10.29 -7.34
CA ALA A 121 7.85 10.58 -7.32
C ALA A 121 7.10 9.58 -6.47
N TRP A 122 6.31 10.09 -5.53
CA TRP A 122 5.53 9.25 -4.61
C TRP A 122 4.22 9.92 -4.21
N ALA A 123 3.31 9.12 -3.72
CA ALA A 123 2.10 9.57 -3.04
C ALA A 123 1.88 8.72 -1.79
N ALA A 124 1.15 9.26 -0.82
CA ALA A 124 0.81 8.54 0.39
C ALA A 124 -0.66 8.71 0.71
N TYR A 125 -1.26 7.65 1.24
CA TYR A 125 -2.58 7.66 1.84
C TYR A 125 -2.41 7.49 3.34
N ILE A 126 -2.95 8.44 4.11
CA ILE A 126 -2.77 8.49 5.55
C ILE A 126 -4.14 8.49 6.21
N HIS A 127 -4.36 7.56 7.12
CA HIS A 127 -5.57 7.47 7.93
C HIS A 127 -5.19 7.60 9.41
N SER A 128 -5.81 8.53 10.10
CA SER A 128 -5.56 8.76 11.53
C SER A 128 -6.85 8.68 12.34
#